data_462317a42d145edd28eae47b88699a63
#
_entry.id   462317a42d145edd28eae47b88699a63
#
_cell.length_a   1.000
_cell.length_b   1.000
_cell.length_c   1.000
_cell.angle_alpha   90.00
_cell.angle_beta   90.00
_cell.angle_gamma   90.00
#
_symmetry.space_group_name_H-M   'P 1'
#
loop_
_entity.id
_entity.type
_entity.pdbx_description
1 polymer ?
#
loop_
_entity_poly.entity_id
_entity_poly.type
_entity_poly.pdbx_seq_one_letter_code
_entity_poly.pdbx_strand_id
1 'polypeptide(L)'
;MNKTNLLDFFIFGMVSILIAGARCEAIHSEVFAAEGSDVVLPCKYPAILINNPPAIVWSHKEKGTIWRKERNGLEYRGSRWSQRVQCPHSQLDSGTFSIQINSVTEDDVGLYTCKVDLRSQVIEKQVMLRLIKVSFSPPAPLSGSNTELSCALKPWRHGVSVEWMLNNNPYLPQPKTGLHSDKVSRVLKVTEKERGTWTCVVTYKGERGQASAALDVKGIIQPPKDNAKVYATVGSPVTLPCVFSSGLRTLSAGWEKISPVSPSTRDLQLLSLASSSPDQLSRDKSIRISEVTYEDEGTYRCGGNVAQQRLTRTMQLVVAKIVRLKQKYSTTLTCQLSDASEVIEYVWAHVTYDENATAILGSIQKGKDITITDGSEESWGEWTCSFYGEEGLLGNVTYNTHVMSGLSGQKSSSASNNTATVVGLSFLLIVLLLIVAQMYKNHQRRKRIFQYPALETIVHTISNEREERQRNREKI
;
A
#
# COMPACT_ATOMS: atom_id res chain seq x y z
N MET A 1 14.40 84.91 -30.05
CA MET A 1 14.11 84.49 -28.67
C MET A 1 14.00 82.99 -28.66
N ASN A 2 14.86 82.39 -27.87
CA ASN A 2 15.33 80.99 -27.96
C ASN A 2 14.24 79.94 -27.56
N LYS A 3 14.07 79.01 -28.44
CA LYS A 3 13.23 77.79 -28.27
C LYS A 3 14.08 76.50 -27.88
N THR A 4 15.16 76.65 -27.14
CA THR A 4 16.07 75.51 -26.89
C THR A 4 16.24 75.09 -25.48
N ASN A 5 15.43 75.54 -24.51
CA ASN A 5 15.62 75.16 -23.08
C ASN A 5 14.54 74.30 -22.41
N LEU A 6 13.60 73.78 -23.20
CA LEU A 6 12.52 72.90 -22.59
C LEU A 6 12.75 71.41 -22.88
N LEU A 7 13.55 71.04 -23.87
CA LEU A 7 13.80 69.62 -24.23
C LEU A 7 14.90 68.98 -23.40
N ASP A 8 15.91 69.74 -22.95
CA ASP A 8 17.02 69.23 -22.15
C ASP A 8 16.64 68.85 -20.71
N PHE A 9 15.62 69.56 -20.13
CA PHE A 9 15.12 69.20 -18.81
C PHE A 9 14.30 67.94 -18.77
N PHE A 10 13.60 67.56 -19.86
CA PHE A 10 12.86 66.34 -19.95
C PHE A 10 13.76 65.07 -20.17
N ILE A 11 14.86 65.24 -20.86
CA ILE A 11 15.78 64.11 -21.09
C ILE A 11 16.63 63.75 -19.87
N PHE A 12 17.05 64.73 -19.06
CA PHE A 12 17.71 64.50 -17.78
C PHE A 12 16.78 63.96 -16.69
N GLY A 13 15.50 64.29 -16.66
CA GLY A 13 14.51 63.79 -15.75
C GLY A 13 14.10 62.34 -16.03
N MET A 14 14.07 61.90 -17.31
CA MET A 14 13.74 60.53 -17.71
C MET A 14 14.87 59.57 -17.50
N VAL A 15 16.13 60.00 -17.62
CA VAL A 15 17.31 59.09 -17.36
C VAL A 15 17.50 58.84 -15.87
N SER A 16 17.12 59.78 -14.99
CA SER A 16 17.24 59.58 -13.54
C SER A 16 16.16 58.67 -12.95
N ILE A 17 15.04 58.45 -13.63
CA ILE A 17 13.95 57.55 -13.16
C ILE A 17 14.22 56.08 -13.59
N LEU A 18 15.06 55.82 -14.56
CA LEU A 18 15.36 54.46 -15.01
C LEU A 18 16.48 53.75 -14.23
N ILE A 19 17.15 54.41 -13.28
CA ILE A 19 18.21 53.81 -12.45
C ILE A 19 17.72 53.38 -11.04
N ALA A 20 16.50 53.72 -10.67
CA ALA A 20 15.96 53.36 -9.36
C ALA A 20 15.10 52.09 -9.40
N GLY A 21 15.70 50.93 -9.66
CA GLY A 21 14.87 49.71 -9.57
C GLY A 21 15.55 48.36 -9.80
N ALA A 22 16.83 48.33 -10.17
CA ALA A 22 17.55 47.07 -10.14
C ALA A 22 17.91 46.71 -8.69
N ARG A 23 16.92 46.19 -7.94
CA ARG A 23 17.20 45.40 -6.74
C ARG A 23 18.05 44.25 -7.22
N CYS A 24 19.36 44.31 -7.00
CA CYS A 24 20.23 43.17 -7.09
C CYS A 24 19.72 42.13 -6.08
N GLU A 25 18.78 41.27 -6.50
CA GLU A 25 18.45 40.09 -5.71
C GLU A 25 19.74 39.32 -5.59
N ALA A 26 20.24 39.19 -4.37
CA ALA A 26 21.41 38.36 -4.10
C ALA A 26 21.13 36.97 -4.67
N ILE A 27 22.01 36.57 -5.61
CA ILE A 27 21.91 35.25 -6.26
C ILE A 27 22.23 34.20 -5.21
N HIS A 28 21.21 33.63 -4.63
CA HIS A 28 21.33 32.47 -3.74
C HIS A 28 20.78 31.24 -4.47
N SER A 29 21.37 30.07 -4.19
CA SER A 29 20.84 28.79 -4.67
C SER A 29 19.61 28.42 -3.87
N GLU A 30 18.61 27.90 -4.56
CA GLU A 30 17.39 27.38 -3.92
C GLU A 30 17.55 25.89 -3.67
N VAL A 31 17.21 25.43 -2.49
CA VAL A 31 17.21 24.00 -2.11
C VAL A 31 15.88 23.67 -1.49
N PHE A 32 15.30 22.56 -1.92
CA PHE A 32 14.02 22.09 -1.44
C PHE A 32 14.18 20.81 -0.64
N ALA A 33 13.47 20.69 0.47
CA ALA A 33 13.40 19.49 1.28
C ALA A 33 11.95 19.14 1.61
N ALA A 34 11.63 17.85 1.69
CA ALA A 34 10.41 17.40 2.31
C ALA A 34 10.54 17.45 3.83
N GLU A 35 9.45 17.66 4.56
CA GLU A 35 9.44 17.59 6.02
C GLU A 35 9.92 16.20 6.49
N GLY A 36 10.86 16.15 7.43
CA GLY A 36 11.46 14.93 7.96
C GLY A 36 12.53 14.27 7.08
N SER A 37 12.77 14.77 5.86
CA SER A 37 13.82 14.25 4.99
C SER A 37 15.20 14.82 5.34
N ASP A 38 16.24 14.19 4.81
CA ASP A 38 17.59 14.71 4.83
C ASP A 38 17.83 15.61 3.63
N VAL A 39 18.61 16.66 3.82
CA VAL A 39 18.94 17.61 2.75
C VAL A 39 20.41 17.97 2.76
N VAL A 40 20.99 18.13 1.56
CA VAL A 40 22.35 18.63 1.37
C VAL A 40 22.28 20.08 0.92
N LEU A 41 22.89 20.98 1.68
CA LEU A 41 23.09 22.38 1.29
C LEU A 41 24.40 22.50 0.51
N PRO A 42 24.34 22.85 -0.78
CA PRO A 42 25.52 22.82 -1.64
C PRO A 42 26.45 24.01 -1.39
N CYS A 43 27.73 23.72 -1.18
CA CYS A 43 28.78 24.70 -1.18
C CYS A 43 30.00 24.12 -1.91
N LYS A 44 30.05 24.32 -3.23
CA LYS A 44 31.13 23.83 -4.10
C LYS A 44 31.93 24.99 -4.68
N TYR A 45 33.21 24.79 -4.77
CA TYR A 45 34.16 25.70 -5.41
C TYR A 45 35.06 24.89 -6.34
N PRO A 46 35.46 25.42 -7.50
CA PRO A 46 36.42 24.73 -8.37
C PRO A 46 37.63 24.29 -7.57
N ALA A 47 38.07 23.05 -7.78
CA ALA A 47 39.22 22.49 -7.10
C ALA A 47 40.48 23.36 -7.34
N ILE A 48 40.79 24.19 -6.37
CA ILE A 48 42.11 24.79 -6.24
C ILE A 48 42.92 23.81 -5.42
N LEU A 49 44.16 23.57 -5.79
CA LEU A 49 45.10 22.81 -4.96
C LEU A 49 45.14 23.47 -3.57
N ILE A 50 44.38 22.91 -2.64
CA ILE A 50 44.28 23.43 -1.27
C ILE A 50 45.51 22.91 -0.53
N ASN A 51 46.62 23.61 -0.64
CA ASN A 51 47.86 23.27 0.06
C ASN A 51 47.77 23.43 1.60
N ASN A 52 46.70 24.03 2.10
CA ASN A 52 46.43 24.19 3.52
C ASN A 52 44.95 24.04 3.82
N PRO A 53 44.56 23.38 4.91
CA PRO A 53 43.18 23.19 5.29
C PRO A 53 42.46 24.55 5.45
N PRO A 54 41.28 24.75 4.82
CA PRO A 54 40.50 25.98 4.96
C PRO A 54 39.81 26.05 6.31
N ALA A 55 39.49 27.26 6.77
CA ALA A 55 38.45 27.40 7.78
C ALA A 55 37.07 27.51 7.12
N ILE A 56 36.10 26.78 7.65
CA ILE A 56 34.75 26.68 7.06
C ILE A 56 33.72 27.06 8.12
N VAL A 57 32.79 27.91 7.77
CA VAL A 57 31.69 28.30 8.67
C VAL A 57 30.37 28.22 7.92
N TRP A 58 29.45 27.45 8.46
CA TRP A 58 28.05 27.44 8.06
C TRP A 58 27.21 28.17 9.11
N SER A 59 26.41 29.11 8.68
CA SER A 59 25.51 29.89 9.54
C SER A 59 24.12 29.99 8.93
N HIS A 60 23.11 30.01 9.81
CA HIS A 60 21.74 30.35 9.49
C HIS A 60 21.49 31.81 9.82
N LYS A 61 20.81 32.57 8.95
CA LYS A 61 20.62 34.01 9.12
C LYS A 61 20.09 34.43 10.48
N GLU A 62 19.12 33.65 11.03
CA GLU A 62 18.45 33.98 12.28
C GLU A 62 18.99 33.19 13.48
N LYS A 63 19.64 32.04 13.25
CA LYS A 63 20.05 31.10 14.31
C LYS A 63 21.55 31.06 14.55
N GLY A 64 22.32 31.85 13.79
CA GLY A 64 23.77 31.97 13.93
C GLY A 64 24.51 30.74 13.37
N THR A 65 25.69 30.47 13.95
CA THR A 65 26.58 29.40 13.49
C THR A 65 25.96 28.02 13.77
N ILE A 66 25.86 27.21 12.72
CA ILE A 66 25.33 25.85 12.81
C ILE A 66 26.44 24.81 12.87
N TRP A 67 27.50 25.02 12.07
CA TRP A 67 28.68 24.18 12.04
C TRP A 67 29.90 25.00 11.62
N ARG A 68 31.04 24.72 12.19
CA ARG A 68 32.29 25.34 11.79
C ARG A 68 33.47 24.39 11.99
N LYS A 69 34.42 24.47 11.07
CA LYS A 69 35.70 23.79 11.13
C LYS A 69 36.83 24.80 11.08
N GLU A 70 37.70 24.77 12.07
CA GLU A 70 38.89 25.58 12.12
C GLU A 70 40.02 24.98 11.30
N ARG A 71 41.04 25.77 10.95
CA ARG A 71 42.22 25.31 10.21
C ARG A 71 43.01 24.22 10.92
N ASN A 72 43.00 24.22 12.25
CA ASN A 72 43.62 23.19 13.08
C ASN A 72 42.85 21.87 13.12
N GLY A 73 41.74 21.76 12.39
CA GLY A 73 40.89 20.59 12.32
C GLY A 73 39.81 20.51 13.40
N LEU A 74 39.78 21.43 14.37
CA LEU A 74 38.74 21.44 15.39
C LEU A 74 37.37 21.77 14.75
N GLU A 75 36.37 21.01 15.15
CA GLU A 75 35.00 21.16 14.71
C GLU A 75 34.06 21.58 15.83
N TYR A 76 33.18 22.52 15.50
CA TYR A 76 32.16 22.99 16.42
C TYR A 76 30.81 22.87 15.79
N ARG A 77 29.83 22.38 16.54
CA ARG A 77 28.43 22.31 16.16
C ARG A 77 27.62 23.11 17.16
N GLY A 78 26.72 23.94 16.67
CA GLY A 78 25.76 24.61 17.54
C GLY A 78 24.95 23.55 18.31
N SER A 79 24.65 23.78 19.57
CA SER A 79 23.98 22.80 20.45
C SER A 79 22.69 22.22 19.82
N ARG A 80 21.94 23.04 19.13
CA ARG A 80 20.70 22.67 18.41
C ARG A 80 20.94 21.75 17.20
N TRP A 81 22.16 21.72 16.67
CA TRP A 81 22.55 21.07 15.43
C TRP A 81 23.47 19.86 15.63
N SER A 82 23.87 19.61 16.88
CA SER A 82 24.96 18.69 17.21
C SER A 82 24.78 17.27 16.66
N GLN A 83 23.56 16.77 16.60
CA GLN A 83 23.23 15.42 16.10
C GLN A 83 22.65 15.42 14.67
N ARG A 84 22.26 16.57 14.16
CA ARG A 84 21.51 16.69 12.91
C ARG A 84 22.34 17.19 11.73
N VAL A 85 23.48 17.81 11.99
CA VAL A 85 24.34 18.38 10.95
C VAL A 85 25.60 17.57 10.78
N GLN A 86 25.89 17.20 9.55
CA GLN A 86 27.08 16.46 9.15
C GLN A 86 27.78 17.16 7.98
N CYS A 87 29.11 17.23 8.02
CA CYS A 87 29.92 17.66 6.88
C CYS A 87 30.77 16.46 6.42
N PRO A 88 30.60 15.96 5.20
CA PRO A 88 31.38 14.82 4.71
C PRO A 88 32.83 15.26 4.45
N HIS A 89 33.73 14.87 5.36
CA HIS A 89 35.15 15.24 5.30
C HIS A 89 35.88 14.75 4.06
N SER A 90 35.47 13.61 3.52
CA SER A 90 36.09 12.98 2.32
C SER A 90 35.99 13.82 1.05
N GLN A 91 35.24 14.92 1.06
CA GLN A 91 35.00 15.76 -0.10
C GLN A 91 35.66 17.15 0.00
N LEU A 92 36.32 17.47 1.11
CA LEU A 92 36.92 18.79 1.31
C LEU A 92 38.04 19.03 0.30
N ASP A 93 38.85 18.02 0.00
CA ASP A 93 40.00 18.13 -0.94
C ASP A 93 39.51 18.31 -2.40
N SER A 94 38.27 17.92 -2.69
CA SER A 94 37.64 18.15 -4.01
C SER A 94 36.95 19.52 -4.15
N GLY A 95 37.10 20.42 -3.17
CA GLY A 95 36.43 21.72 -3.15
C GLY A 95 34.93 21.65 -2.80
N THR A 96 34.47 20.57 -2.18
CA THR A 96 33.09 20.42 -1.74
C THR A 96 32.97 20.64 -0.23
N PHE A 97 32.35 21.75 0.16
CA PHE A 97 32.16 22.18 1.55
C PHE A 97 30.70 22.11 1.98
N SER A 98 29.91 21.29 1.28
CA SER A 98 28.48 21.11 1.52
C SER A 98 28.23 20.49 2.89
N ILE A 99 27.07 20.82 3.50
CA ILE A 99 26.62 20.16 4.74
C ILE A 99 25.32 19.41 4.48
N GLN A 100 25.13 18.35 5.23
CA GLN A 100 23.87 17.62 5.30
C GLN A 100 23.15 17.95 6.59
N ILE A 101 21.85 18.23 6.49
CA ILE A 101 20.94 18.41 7.62
C ILE A 101 19.99 17.23 7.60
N ASN A 102 19.96 16.44 8.67
CA ASN A 102 19.08 15.28 8.80
C ASN A 102 17.74 15.68 9.41
N SER A 103 16.67 15.02 8.96
CA SER A 103 15.31 15.18 9.48
C SER A 103 14.88 16.66 9.52
N VAL A 104 14.83 17.29 8.35
CA VAL A 104 14.50 18.72 8.20
C VAL A 104 13.11 19.01 8.73
N THR A 105 13.01 20.06 9.52
CA THR A 105 11.78 20.56 10.13
C THR A 105 11.46 21.97 9.65
N GLU A 106 10.25 22.45 9.96
CA GLU A 106 9.85 23.80 9.65
C GLU A 106 10.76 24.87 10.25
N ASP A 107 11.35 24.58 11.40
CA ASP A 107 12.32 25.44 12.07
C ASP A 107 13.64 25.60 11.29
N ASP A 108 13.98 24.68 10.40
CA ASP A 108 15.24 24.74 9.66
C ASP A 108 15.17 25.59 8.39
N VAL A 109 13.97 26.05 8.05
CA VAL A 109 13.73 26.88 6.88
C VAL A 109 14.43 28.22 6.98
N GLY A 110 15.07 28.65 5.90
CA GLY A 110 15.66 29.98 5.85
C GLY A 110 16.95 30.08 5.02
N LEU A 111 17.61 31.21 5.17
CA LEU A 111 18.83 31.53 4.43
C LEU A 111 20.05 31.05 5.21
N TYR A 112 20.84 30.22 4.55
CA TYR A 112 22.11 29.71 5.04
C TYR A 112 23.26 30.37 4.31
N THR A 113 24.37 30.57 4.99
CA THR A 113 25.60 31.10 4.42
C THR A 113 26.75 30.14 4.70
N CYS A 114 27.38 29.67 3.61
CA CYS A 114 28.63 28.94 3.63
C CYS A 114 29.77 29.95 3.43
N LYS A 115 30.67 30.05 4.39
CA LYS A 115 31.88 30.88 4.32
C LYS A 115 33.11 29.99 4.42
N VAL A 116 33.97 30.07 3.39
CA VAL A 116 35.23 29.30 3.30
C VAL A 116 36.38 30.26 3.19
N ASP A 117 37.29 30.24 4.16
CA ASP A 117 38.48 31.05 4.23
C ASP A 117 39.70 30.24 3.79
N LEU A 118 40.19 30.55 2.60
CA LEU A 118 41.36 29.94 1.93
C LEU A 118 42.67 30.68 2.18
N ARG A 119 42.77 31.63 3.15
CA ARG A 119 43.85 32.58 3.38
C ARG A 119 44.04 33.63 2.30
N SER A 120 44.09 33.25 1.04
CA SER A 120 44.23 34.16 -0.08
C SER A 120 42.93 34.87 -0.46
N GLN A 121 41.81 34.21 -0.15
CA GLN A 121 40.46 34.71 -0.43
C GLN A 121 39.42 34.08 0.49
N VAL A 122 38.36 34.81 0.69
CA VAL A 122 37.17 34.33 1.40
C VAL A 122 36.06 34.13 0.38
N ILE A 123 35.50 32.92 0.37
CA ILE A 123 34.36 32.54 -0.46
C ILE A 123 33.13 32.56 0.37
N GLU A 124 32.08 33.19 -0.11
CA GLU A 124 30.77 33.19 0.55
C GLU A 124 29.70 32.79 -0.45
N LYS A 125 28.89 31.77 -0.07
CA LYS A 125 27.75 31.33 -0.87
C LYS A 125 26.51 31.28 0.02
N GLN A 126 25.41 31.74 -0.55
CA GLN A 126 24.12 31.74 0.13
C GLN A 126 23.23 30.66 -0.47
N VAL A 127 22.52 29.95 0.41
CA VAL A 127 21.60 28.87 0.08
C VAL A 127 20.29 29.11 0.80
N MET A 128 19.20 29.20 0.07
CA MET A 128 17.85 29.28 0.64
C MET A 128 17.27 27.87 0.76
N LEU A 129 17.07 27.41 1.97
CA LEU A 129 16.35 26.16 2.24
C LEU A 129 14.85 26.41 2.33
N ARG A 130 14.10 25.70 1.50
CA ARG A 130 12.64 25.71 1.49
C ARG A 130 12.08 24.34 1.84
N LEU A 131 11.04 24.33 2.67
CA LEU A 131 10.36 23.11 3.07
C LEU A 131 9.08 22.92 2.24
N ILE A 132 8.92 21.72 1.69
CA ILE A 132 7.70 21.29 1.03
C ILE A 132 6.96 20.33 1.95
N LYS A 133 5.66 20.57 2.15
CA LYS A 133 4.78 19.73 2.95
C LYS A 133 3.51 19.40 2.19
N VAL A 134 3.20 18.11 2.09
CA VAL A 134 1.94 17.60 1.55
C VAL A 134 1.04 17.21 2.70
N SER A 135 -0.22 17.61 2.65
CA SER A 135 -1.20 17.24 3.67
C SER A 135 -2.59 17.07 3.11
N PHE A 136 -3.41 16.29 3.82
CA PHE A 136 -4.81 16.02 3.53
C PHE A 136 -5.68 16.46 4.69
N SER A 137 -6.84 17.01 4.39
CA SER A 137 -7.84 17.37 5.41
C SER A 137 -9.25 16.94 4.96
N PRO A 138 -9.83 15.91 5.60
CA PRO A 138 -9.29 15.07 6.67
C PRO A 138 -8.17 14.14 6.20
N PRO A 139 -7.26 13.67 7.09
CA PRO A 139 -6.10 12.85 6.71
C PRO A 139 -6.45 11.42 6.27
N ALA A 140 -7.60 10.92 6.67
CA ALA A 140 -8.13 9.60 6.29
C ALA A 140 -9.61 9.73 5.89
N PRO A 141 -9.91 10.29 4.71
CA PRO A 141 -11.27 10.51 4.25
C PRO A 141 -12.00 9.21 3.94
N LEU A 142 -13.33 9.26 4.00
CA LEU A 142 -14.17 8.16 3.54
C LEU A 142 -14.24 8.15 2.00
N SER A 143 -14.31 6.97 1.42
CA SER A 143 -14.57 6.80 -0.02
C SER A 143 -15.88 7.49 -0.41
N GLY A 144 -15.86 8.30 -1.47
CA GLY A 144 -16.96 9.14 -1.91
C GLY A 144 -17.04 10.51 -1.22
N SER A 145 -16.27 10.78 -0.16
CA SER A 145 -16.21 12.08 0.49
C SER A 145 -15.21 13.03 -0.18
N ASN A 146 -15.25 14.29 0.23
CA ASN A 146 -14.28 15.28 -0.22
C ASN A 146 -13.12 15.38 0.78
N THR A 147 -11.91 15.57 0.28
CA THR A 147 -10.73 15.93 1.06
C THR A 147 -10.02 17.13 0.41
N GLU A 148 -9.42 17.98 1.22
CA GLU A 148 -8.52 19.01 0.74
C GLU A 148 -7.10 18.43 0.65
N LEU A 149 -6.56 18.38 -0.55
CA LEU A 149 -5.16 18.08 -0.84
C LEU A 149 -4.39 19.39 -0.87
N SER A 150 -3.37 19.55 -0.07
CA SER A 150 -2.57 20.78 -0.04
C SER A 150 -1.07 20.52 -0.13
N CYS A 151 -0.40 21.40 -0.88
CA CYS A 151 1.04 21.49 -0.98
C CYS A 151 1.47 22.85 -0.44
N ALA A 152 2.11 22.86 0.71
CA ALA A 152 2.67 24.07 1.30
C ALA A 152 4.16 24.18 0.99
N LEU A 153 4.62 25.39 0.70
CA LEU A 153 6.03 25.73 0.51
C LEU A 153 6.39 26.84 1.50
N LYS A 154 7.37 26.63 2.34
CA LYS A 154 7.87 27.63 3.28
C LYS A 154 9.35 27.96 3.04
N PRO A 155 9.71 29.26 2.94
CA PRO A 155 8.83 30.40 2.71
C PRO A 155 8.29 30.41 1.28
N TRP A 156 7.02 30.86 1.13
CA TRP A 156 6.37 30.98 -0.18
C TRP A 156 7.00 32.10 -1.04
N ARG A 157 6.95 31.93 -2.36
CA ARG A 157 7.35 32.96 -3.34
C ARG A 157 6.40 32.98 -4.54
N HIS A 158 6.22 34.16 -5.12
CA HIS A 158 5.53 34.28 -6.40
C HIS A 158 6.32 33.59 -7.52
N GLY A 159 5.63 33.02 -8.49
CA GLY A 159 6.26 32.31 -9.62
C GLY A 159 6.59 30.83 -9.33
N VAL A 160 6.15 30.29 -8.22
CA VAL A 160 6.20 28.84 -7.94
C VAL A 160 5.15 28.13 -8.77
N SER A 161 5.55 27.08 -9.49
CA SER A 161 4.64 26.11 -10.12
C SER A 161 4.57 24.83 -9.31
N VAL A 162 3.39 24.22 -9.28
CA VAL A 162 3.09 22.98 -8.53
C VAL A 162 2.45 21.99 -9.47
N GLU A 163 3.02 20.79 -9.52
CA GLU A 163 2.48 19.63 -10.24
C GLU A 163 2.18 18.51 -9.28
N TRP A 164 1.11 17.75 -9.55
CA TRP A 164 0.69 16.63 -8.73
C TRP A 164 0.91 15.30 -9.43
N MET A 165 1.40 14.33 -8.69
CA MET A 165 1.56 12.95 -9.12
C MET A 165 0.86 12.02 -8.12
N LEU A 166 0.27 10.95 -8.63
CA LEU A 166 -0.28 9.85 -7.84
C LEU A 166 0.46 8.56 -8.23
N ASN A 167 1.08 7.89 -7.26
CA ASN A 167 1.85 6.66 -7.47
C ASN A 167 2.89 6.82 -8.60
N ASN A 168 3.62 7.95 -8.58
CA ASN A 168 4.64 8.36 -9.57
C ASN A 168 4.11 8.65 -10.99
N ASN A 169 2.80 8.63 -11.21
CA ASN A 169 2.20 9.01 -12.49
C ASN A 169 1.61 10.42 -12.39
N PRO A 170 1.74 11.26 -13.44
CA PRO A 170 1.11 12.57 -13.46
C PRO A 170 -0.41 12.44 -13.26
N TYR A 171 -0.94 13.19 -12.28
CA TYR A 171 -2.38 13.21 -12.03
C TYR A 171 -3.05 14.24 -12.93
N LEU A 172 -3.81 13.76 -13.92
CA LEU A 172 -4.52 14.60 -14.90
C LEU A 172 -6.04 14.51 -14.72
N PRO A 173 -6.76 15.62 -14.91
CA PRO A 173 -6.29 16.97 -15.21
C PRO A 173 -5.62 17.63 -14.01
N GLN A 174 -4.53 18.38 -14.25
CA GLN A 174 -3.89 19.16 -13.21
C GLN A 174 -4.91 20.11 -12.59
N PRO A 175 -4.95 20.20 -11.28
CA PRO A 175 -5.95 20.99 -10.59
C PRO A 175 -5.84 22.47 -10.91
N LYS A 176 -6.99 23.13 -11.13
CA LYS A 176 -7.05 24.59 -11.03
C LYS A 176 -6.74 24.93 -9.57
N THR A 177 -5.60 25.54 -9.36
CA THR A 177 -5.03 25.82 -8.05
C THR A 177 -5.71 27.04 -7.43
N GLY A 178 -6.34 26.87 -6.29
CA GLY A 178 -6.61 27.98 -5.39
C GLY A 178 -5.29 28.42 -4.78
N LEU A 179 -4.78 29.60 -5.17
CA LEU A 179 -3.58 30.18 -4.59
C LEU A 179 -3.96 30.81 -3.25
N HIS A 180 -3.59 30.18 -2.16
CA HIS A 180 -3.56 30.81 -0.84
C HIS A 180 -2.11 31.28 -0.59
N SER A 181 -1.95 32.23 0.32
CA SER A 181 -0.69 32.97 0.51
C SER A 181 0.58 32.14 0.74
N ASP A 182 0.46 30.87 1.11
CA ASP A 182 1.59 29.97 1.46
C ASP A 182 1.40 28.53 1.01
N LYS A 183 0.27 28.20 0.39
CA LYS A 183 -0.05 26.84 -0.06
C LYS A 183 -0.92 26.82 -1.32
N VAL A 184 -0.76 25.76 -2.08
CA VAL A 184 -1.66 25.40 -3.16
C VAL A 184 -2.57 24.28 -2.68
N SER A 185 -3.86 24.48 -2.69
CA SER A 185 -4.83 23.48 -2.23
C SER A 185 -5.88 23.17 -3.27
N ARG A 186 -6.44 21.96 -3.17
CA ARG A 186 -7.50 21.45 -4.01
C ARG A 186 -8.45 20.58 -3.21
N VAL A 187 -9.75 20.74 -3.46
CA VAL A 187 -10.76 19.79 -2.99
C VAL A 187 -10.86 18.64 -3.99
N LEU A 188 -10.69 17.43 -3.50
CA LEU A 188 -10.69 16.18 -4.25
C LEU A 188 -11.81 15.29 -3.71
N LYS A 189 -12.70 14.81 -4.59
CA LYS A 189 -13.63 13.73 -4.23
C LYS A 189 -12.85 12.41 -4.32
N VAL A 190 -12.63 11.78 -3.18
CA VAL A 190 -11.78 10.59 -3.11
C VAL A 190 -12.58 9.31 -3.28
N THR A 191 -12.01 8.39 -4.03
CA THR A 191 -12.46 7.01 -4.19
C THR A 191 -11.26 6.08 -3.97
N GLU A 192 -11.43 4.79 -4.16
CA GLU A 192 -10.29 3.84 -4.11
C GLU A 192 -9.20 4.15 -5.15
N LYS A 193 -9.53 4.85 -6.24
CA LYS A 193 -8.58 5.24 -7.28
C LYS A 193 -7.59 6.31 -6.82
N GLU A 194 -8.01 7.16 -5.90
CA GLU A 194 -7.18 8.22 -5.32
C GLU A 194 -6.35 7.74 -4.13
N ARG A 195 -6.52 6.49 -3.69
CA ARG A 195 -5.65 5.89 -2.66
C ARG A 195 -4.23 5.72 -3.20
N GLY A 196 -3.24 6.06 -2.39
CA GLY A 196 -1.84 5.90 -2.75
C GLY A 196 -0.94 7.03 -2.30
N THR A 197 0.25 7.08 -2.89
CA THR A 197 1.25 8.11 -2.59
C THR A 197 1.06 9.31 -3.50
N TRP A 198 0.68 10.42 -2.90
CA TRP A 198 0.57 11.72 -3.58
C TRP A 198 1.88 12.47 -3.45
N THR A 199 2.42 12.91 -4.57
CA THR A 199 3.65 13.69 -4.63
C THR A 199 3.35 15.07 -5.21
N CYS A 200 3.73 16.10 -4.47
CA CYS A 200 3.76 17.48 -4.92
C CYS A 200 5.15 17.76 -5.47
N VAL A 201 5.25 18.14 -6.73
CA VAL A 201 6.47 18.61 -7.37
C VAL A 201 6.41 20.12 -7.49
N VAL A 202 7.35 20.81 -6.88
CA VAL A 202 7.48 22.25 -6.87
C VAL A 202 8.61 22.65 -7.81
N THR A 203 8.38 23.64 -8.67
CA THR A 203 9.43 24.23 -9.53
C THR A 203 9.48 25.74 -9.28
N TYR A 204 10.67 26.25 -9.01
CA TYR A 204 10.92 27.68 -8.80
C TYR A 204 12.32 28.05 -9.28
N LYS A 205 12.44 29.10 -10.11
CA LYS A 205 13.72 29.56 -10.72
C LYS A 205 14.51 28.44 -11.42
N GLY A 206 13.82 27.46 -12.01
CA GLY A 206 14.44 26.31 -12.69
C GLY A 206 14.85 25.16 -11.77
N GLU A 207 14.87 25.36 -10.46
CA GLU A 207 15.12 24.30 -9.47
C GLU A 207 13.84 23.56 -9.14
N ARG A 208 13.96 22.24 -8.89
CA ARG A 208 12.83 21.36 -8.59
C ARG A 208 13.00 20.70 -7.22
N GLY A 209 11.90 20.60 -6.51
CA GLY A 209 11.80 19.83 -5.27
C GLY A 209 10.51 19.06 -5.20
N GLN A 210 10.45 18.07 -4.35
CA GLN A 210 9.24 17.26 -4.17
C GLN A 210 9.05 16.82 -2.74
N ALA A 211 7.79 16.62 -2.37
CA ALA A 211 7.41 15.98 -1.12
C ALA A 211 6.23 15.04 -1.38
N SER A 212 6.14 13.97 -0.61
CA SER A 212 5.10 12.96 -0.78
C SER A 212 4.41 12.66 0.54
N ALA A 213 3.11 12.33 0.45
CA ALA A 213 2.33 11.82 1.56
C ALA A 213 1.38 10.72 1.07
N ALA A 214 1.15 9.70 1.90
CA ALA A 214 0.22 8.63 1.59
C ALA A 214 -1.21 9.05 1.96
N LEU A 215 -2.14 8.90 1.02
CA LEU A 215 -3.58 9.05 1.26
C LEU A 215 -4.19 7.67 1.50
N ASP A 216 -4.68 7.45 2.71
CA ASP A 216 -5.41 6.24 3.08
C ASP A 216 -6.92 6.51 3.04
N VAL A 217 -7.55 6.10 1.94
CA VAL A 217 -9.01 6.22 1.78
C VAL A 217 -9.69 5.11 2.56
N LYS A 218 -10.52 5.49 3.52
CA LYS A 218 -11.29 4.56 4.34
C LYS A 218 -12.58 4.16 3.64
N GLY A 219 -12.94 2.88 3.74
CA GLY A 219 -14.16 2.38 3.09
C GLY A 219 -14.29 0.88 3.16
N ILE A 220 -15.00 0.30 2.20
CA ILE A 220 -15.08 -1.13 2.01
C ILE A 220 -13.87 -1.56 1.17
N ILE A 221 -13.00 -2.40 1.75
CA ILE A 221 -11.76 -2.85 1.12
C ILE A 221 -11.91 -4.19 0.38
N GLN A 222 -12.92 -4.97 0.72
CA GLN A 222 -13.29 -6.20 0.00
C GLN A 222 -14.80 -6.20 -0.23
N PRO A 223 -15.22 -6.40 -1.51
CA PRO A 223 -14.40 -6.53 -2.70
C PRO A 223 -13.69 -5.21 -3.07
N PRO A 224 -12.56 -5.27 -3.81
CA PRO A 224 -11.74 -4.07 -4.10
C PRO A 224 -12.43 -3.08 -5.06
N LYS A 225 -13.35 -3.55 -5.89
CA LYS A 225 -14.10 -2.74 -6.85
C LYS A 225 -15.59 -3.13 -6.86
N ASP A 226 -16.44 -2.21 -7.32
CA ASP A 226 -17.85 -2.52 -7.56
C ASP A 226 -17.99 -3.54 -8.70
N ASN A 227 -19.05 -4.34 -8.63
CA ASN A 227 -19.38 -5.40 -9.58
C ASN A 227 -18.30 -6.47 -9.74
N ALA A 228 -17.48 -6.67 -8.70
CA ALA A 228 -16.54 -7.80 -8.68
C ALA A 228 -17.32 -9.10 -8.75
N LYS A 229 -16.89 -10.05 -9.61
CA LYS A 229 -17.54 -11.35 -9.75
C LYS A 229 -17.01 -12.33 -8.72
N VAL A 230 -17.92 -13.10 -8.14
CA VAL A 230 -17.64 -14.22 -7.25
C VAL A 230 -18.24 -15.45 -7.92
N TYR A 231 -17.43 -16.48 -8.13
CA TYR A 231 -17.84 -17.71 -8.80
C TYR A 231 -18.12 -18.80 -7.77
N ALA A 232 -19.23 -19.50 -7.95
CA ALA A 232 -19.63 -20.63 -7.12
C ALA A 232 -20.30 -21.72 -7.94
N THR A 233 -20.30 -22.93 -7.42
CA THR A 233 -20.99 -24.08 -8.05
C THR A 233 -22.24 -24.43 -7.28
N VAL A 234 -23.24 -24.94 -7.98
CA VAL A 234 -24.47 -25.45 -7.34
C VAL A 234 -24.11 -26.53 -6.31
N GLY A 235 -24.69 -26.42 -5.11
CA GLY A 235 -24.46 -27.32 -3.98
C GLY A 235 -23.19 -27.00 -3.15
N SER A 236 -22.32 -26.09 -3.60
CA SER A 236 -21.13 -25.70 -2.85
C SER A 236 -21.39 -24.49 -1.95
N PRO A 237 -20.60 -24.29 -0.88
CA PRO A 237 -20.64 -23.06 -0.12
C PRO A 237 -19.88 -21.94 -0.81
N VAL A 238 -20.34 -20.68 -0.65
CA VAL A 238 -19.65 -19.48 -1.11
C VAL A 238 -19.64 -18.41 -0.04
N THR A 239 -18.57 -17.63 0.02
CA THR A 239 -18.48 -16.43 0.87
C THR A 239 -18.51 -15.20 0.00
N LEU A 240 -19.46 -14.30 0.23
CA LEU A 240 -19.51 -12.97 -0.37
C LEU A 240 -18.77 -12.00 0.55
N PRO A 241 -17.61 -11.47 0.15
CA PRO A 241 -16.78 -10.66 1.03
C PRO A 241 -17.35 -9.25 1.22
N CYS A 242 -17.32 -8.76 2.45
CA CYS A 242 -17.63 -7.37 2.80
C CYS A 242 -16.79 -6.94 4.00
N VAL A 243 -15.60 -6.41 3.72
CA VAL A 243 -14.65 -6.03 4.77
C VAL A 243 -14.41 -4.53 4.75
N PHE A 244 -14.59 -3.88 5.90
CA PHE A 244 -14.33 -2.46 6.09
C PHE A 244 -12.89 -2.17 6.52
N SER A 245 -12.40 -0.99 6.21
CA SER A 245 -11.08 -0.51 6.65
C SER A 245 -10.96 -0.51 8.17
N SER A 246 -9.77 -0.71 8.67
CA SER A 246 -9.46 -0.62 10.10
C SER A 246 -9.83 0.75 10.66
N GLY A 247 -10.35 0.79 11.90
CA GLY A 247 -10.73 2.03 12.58
C GLY A 247 -12.11 2.59 12.19
N LEU A 248 -12.82 2.00 11.22
CA LEU A 248 -14.21 2.36 10.94
C LEU A 248 -15.17 1.61 11.89
N ARG A 249 -16.07 2.37 12.51
CA ARG A 249 -17.21 1.82 13.27
C ARG A 249 -18.44 1.91 12.39
N THR A 250 -18.99 0.77 11.99
CA THR A 250 -20.24 0.69 11.25
C THR A 250 -21.41 0.63 12.26
N LEU A 251 -22.33 1.59 12.20
CA LEU A 251 -23.49 1.63 13.06
C LEU A 251 -24.55 0.58 12.65
N SER A 252 -24.65 0.33 11.35
CA SER A 252 -25.50 -0.71 10.78
C SER A 252 -24.85 -1.20 9.50
N ALA A 253 -24.73 -2.51 9.36
CA ALA A 253 -24.27 -3.13 8.12
C ALA A 253 -25.29 -4.15 7.67
N GLY A 254 -25.48 -4.29 6.37
CA GLY A 254 -26.46 -5.21 5.81
C GLY A 254 -26.16 -5.59 4.37
N TRP A 255 -26.87 -6.59 3.92
CA TRP A 255 -26.82 -7.13 2.58
C TRP A 255 -28.17 -7.04 1.89
N GLU A 256 -28.16 -6.78 0.61
CA GLU A 256 -29.35 -6.82 -0.24
C GLU A 256 -29.03 -7.48 -1.57
N LYS A 257 -29.95 -8.31 -2.08
CA LYS A 257 -29.89 -8.84 -3.44
C LYS A 257 -30.65 -7.88 -4.35
N ILE A 258 -29.99 -7.35 -5.39
CA ILE A 258 -30.58 -6.40 -6.32
C ILE A 258 -31.33 -7.21 -7.39
N SER A 259 -32.65 -7.08 -7.42
CA SER A 259 -33.47 -7.70 -8.46
C SER A 259 -33.59 -6.77 -9.67
N PRO A 260 -33.35 -7.25 -10.91
CA PRO A 260 -33.50 -6.43 -12.11
C PRO A 260 -34.93 -6.03 -12.45
N VAL A 261 -35.95 -6.67 -11.85
CA VAL A 261 -37.37 -6.58 -12.28
C VAL A 261 -38.21 -5.63 -11.47
N SER A 262 -37.75 -5.08 -10.33
CA SER A 262 -38.55 -4.11 -9.55
C SER A 262 -37.68 -3.16 -8.74
N PRO A 263 -37.85 -1.84 -8.93
CA PRO A 263 -37.24 -0.87 -8.03
C PRO A 263 -37.93 -0.77 -6.66
N SER A 264 -38.98 -1.59 -6.40
CA SER A 264 -39.51 -1.72 -5.08
C SER A 264 -38.55 -2.57 -4.26
N THR A 265 -37.85 -1.92 -3.33
CA THR A 265 -37.27 -2.54 -2.15
C THR A 265 -38.25 -3.54 -1.56
N ARG A 266 -38.32 -4.75 -2.10
CA ARG A 266 -38.56 -5.86 -1.19
C ARG A 266 -37.30 -5.90 -0.38
N ASP A 267 -37.38 -5.39 0.84
CA ASP A 267 -36.63 -5.92 1.93
C ASP A 267 -36.74 -7.45 1.77
N LEU A 268 -35.80 -8.06 1.06
CA LEU A 268 -35.45 -9.40 1.37
C LEU A 268 -35.15 -9.27 2.86
N GLN A 269 -36.19 -9.62 3.66
CA GLN A 269 -35.92 -10.05 5.00
C GLN A 269 -34.57 -10.68 4.90
N LEU A 270 -33.61 -9.92 5.39
CA LEU A 270 -32.28 -10.42 5.63
C LEU A 270 -32.48 -11.93 5.75
N LEU A 271 -31.97 -12.67 4.78
CA LEU A 271 -31.36 -13.90 5.19
C LEU A 271 -30.43 -13.44 6.32
N SER A 272 -30.96 -13.46 7.54
CA SER A 272 -30.17 -13.47 8.75
C SER A 272 -29.48 -14.83 8.74
N LEU A 273 -28.71 -15.03 7.69
CA LEU A 273 -27.59 -15.91 7.65
C LEU A 273 -26.70 -15.33 8.72
N ALA A 274 -26.98 -15.84 9.91
CA ALA A 274 -26.27 -15.55 11.10
C ALA A 274 -24.80 -15.38 10.74
N SER A 275 -24.37 -14.11 10.64
CA SER A 275 -23.01 -13.79 10.92
C SER A 275 -22.77 -14.45 12.26
N SER A 276 -22.08 -15.55 12.28
CA SER A 276 -21.74 -16.33 13.46
C SER A 276 -20.79 -15.60 14.41
N SER A 277 -20.78 -14.27 14.36
CA SER A 277 -20.04 -13.41 15.28
C SER A 277 -21.00 -12.36 15.83
N PRO A 278 -21.35 -12.42 17.14
CA PRO A 278 -22.16 -11.39 17.80
C PRO A 278 -21.42 -10.06 17.96
N ASP A 279 -20.22 -9.93 17.41
CA ASP A 279 -19.40 -8.76 17.53
C ASP A 279 -19.85 -7.69 16.53
N GLN A 280 -20.76 -6.80 16.98
CA GLN A 280 -21.16 -5.60 16.22
C GLN A 280 -19.96 -4.70 15.85
N LEU A 281 -18.80 -4.92 16.46
CA LEU A 281 -17.54 -4.21 16.24
C LEU A 281 -16.68 -4.85 15.15
N SER A 282 -17.01 -6.04 14.66
CA SER A 282 -16.24 -6.67 13.58
C SER A 282 -16.30 -5.86 12.31
N ARG A 283 -15.14 -5.57 11.74
CA ARG A 283 -14.99 -4.93 10.43
C ARG A 283 -15.35 -5.85 9.28
N ASP A 284 -15.37 -7.15 9.51
CA ASP A 284 -15.75 -8.16 8.53
C ASP A 284 -17.26 -8.43 8.64
N LYS A 285 -17.97 -8.09 7.58
CA LYS A 285 -19.41 -8.27 7.41
C LYS A 285 -19.71 -9.22 6.24
N SER A 286 -18.74 -10.05 5.87
CA SER A 286 -18.92 -11.08 4.84
C SER A 286 -20.04 -12.05 5.23
N ILE A 287 -20.78 -12.52 4.22
CA ILE A 287 -21.82 -13.55 4.43
C ILE A 287 -21.41 -14.84 3.73
N ARG A 288 -21.84 -15.96 4.31
CA ARG A 288 -21.63 -17.29 3.72
C ARG A 288 -22.99 -17.89 3.35
N ILE A 289 -23.10 -18.31 2.11
CA ILE A 289 -24.20 -19.15 1.60
C ILE A 289 -23.69 -20.58 1.70
N SER A 290 -24.35 -21.43 2.50
CA SER A 290 -23.88 -22.80 2.81
C SER A 290 -24.05 -23.75 1.65
N GLU A 291 -25.10 -23.56 0.83
CA GLU A 291 -25.46 -24.40 -0.31
C GLU A 291 -26.02 -23.50 -1.40
N VAL A 292 -25.21 -23.24 -2.43
CA VAL A 292 -25.59 -22.35 -3.52
C VAL A 292 -26.55 -23.06 -4.47
N THR A 293 -27.64 -22.40 -4.79
CA THR A 293 -28.57 -22.81 -5.85
C THR A 293 -28.38 -21.95 -7.09
N TYR A 294 -28.90 -22.39 -8.24
CA TYR A 294 -28.81 -21.57 -9.46
C TYR A 294 -29.62 -20.26 -9.37
N GLU A 295 -30.62 -20.22 -8.49
CA GLU A 295 -31.46 -19.04 -8.20
C GLU A 295 -30.74 -17.98 -7.35
N ASP A 296 -29.64 -18.37 -6.71
CA ASP A 296 -28.82 -17.44 -5.93
C ASP A 296 -27.96 -16.53 -6.82
N GLU A 297 -27.89 -16.81 -8.12
CA GLU A 297 -27.24 -15.91 -9.05
C GLU A 297 -27.76 -14.47 -8.94
N GLY A 298 -26.91 -13.49 -9.23
CA GLY A 298 -27.34 -12.09 -9.30
C GLY A 298 -26.41 -11.12 -8.62
N THR A 299 -26.87 -9.87 -8.57
CA THR A 299 -26.11 -8.79 -7.96
C THR A 299 -26.45 -8.63 -6.49
N TYR A 300 -25.44 -8.61 -5.65
CA TYR A 300 -25.54 -8.39 -4.23
C TYR A 300 -24.88 -7.07 -3.87
N ARG A 301 -25.47 -6.35 -2.93
CA ARG A 301 -24.93 -5.12 -2.36
C ARG A 301 -24.70 -5.30 -0.88
N CYS A 302 -23.45 -5.10 -0.49
CA CYS A 302 -23.08 -4.92 0.92
C CYS A 302 -23.06 -3.44 1.25
N GLY A 303 -23.48 -3.05 2.43
CA GLY A 303 -23.37 -1.67 2.87
C GLY A 303 -23.39 -1.50 4.37
N GLY A 304 -22.94 -0.32 4.82
CA GLY A 304 -22.98 0.07 6.23
C GLY A 304 -22.94 1.58 6.41
N ASN A 305 -23.53 2.08 7.48
CA ASN A 305 -23.49 3.48 7.84
C ASN A 305 -22.26 3.76 8.71
N VAL A 306 -21.41 4.68 8.22
CA VAL A 306 -20.24 5.18 8.94
C VAL A 306 -20.43 6.67 9.16
N ALA A 307 -20.52 7.10 10.41
CA ALA A 307 -20.92 8.46 10.77
C ALA A 307 -22.24 8.81 10.07
N GLN A 308 -22.24 9.80 9.18
CA GLN A 308 -23.44 10.26 8.45
C GLN A 308 -23.47 9.80 6.97
N GLN A 309 -22.51 8.95 6.57
CA GLN A 309 -22.38 8.48 5.20
C GLN A 309 -22.67 6.98 5.09
N ARG A 310 -23.49 6.61 4.11
CA ARG A 310 -23.69 5.19 3.75
C ARG A 310 -22.63 4.79 2.74
N LEU A 311 -21.80 3.80 3.11
CA LEU A 311 -20.85 3.15 2.22
C LEU A 311 -21.48 1.88 1.67
N THR A 312 -21.36 1.65 0.37
CA THR A 312 -21.88 0.46 -0.29
C THR A 312 -20.87 -0.09 -1.31
N ARG A 313 -20.95 -1.41 -1.53
CA ARG A 313 -20.18 -2.10 -2.55
C ARG A 313 -21.03 -3.20 -3.18
N THR A 314 -21.03 -3.28 -4.50
CA THR A 314 -21.76 -4.29 -5.25
C THR A 314 -20.83 -5.41 -5.71
N MET A 315 -21.38 -6.62 -5.83
CA MET A 315 -20.71 -7.77 -6.42
C MET A 315 -21.72 -8.65 -7.14
N GLN A 316 -21.26 -9.45 -8.10
CA GLN A 316 -22.08 -10.37 -8.86
C GLN A 316 -21.73 -11.80 -8.47
N LEU A 317 -22.69 -12.55 -7.99
CA LEU A 317 -22.56 -14.00 -7.80
C LEU A 317 -22.87 -14.70 -9.11
N VAL A 318 -21.86 -15.35 -9.68
CA VAL A 318 -21.95 -16.17 -10.89
C VAL A 318 -22.00 -17.64 -10.48
N VAL A 319 -23.08 -18.31 -10.83
CA VAL A 319 -23.28 -19.71 -10.47
C VAL A 319 -23.03 -20.63 -11.65
N ALA A 320 -22.15 -21.61 -11.44
CA ALA A 320 -21.82 -22.65 -12.42
C ALA A 320 -22.52 -23.97 -12.10
N LYS A 321 -22.98 -24.64 -13.13
CA LYS A 321 -23.53 -25.99 -13.05
C LYS A 321 -23.16 -26.80 -14.30
N ILE A 322 -23.22 -28.12 -14.20
CA ILE A 322 -23.16 -29.01 -15.36
C ILE A 322 -24.56 -29.40 -15.73
N VAL A 323 -24.90 -29.14 -17.00
CA VAL A 323 -26.13 -29.61 -17.63
C VAL A 323 -25.84 -30.88 -18.40
N ARG A 324 -26.64 -31.92 -18.16
CA ARG A 324 -26.50 -33.20 -18.80
C ARG A 324 -27.62 -33.41 -19.81
N LEU A 325 -27.23 -33.79 -21.02
CA LEU A 325 -28.17 -34.22 -22.08
C LEU A 325 -27.86 -35.67 -22.45
N LYS A 326 -28.75 -36.61 -22.10
CA LYS A 326 -28.59 -38.02 -22.45
C LYS A 326 -29.20 -38.30 -23.83
N GLN A 327 -28.41 -38.91 -24.70
CA GLN A 327 -28.81 -39.44 -26.01
C GLN A 327 -28.78 -40.98 -25.95
N LYS A 328 -29.17 -41.64 -27.07
CA LYS A 328 -29.32 -43.09 -27.10
C LYS A 328 -28.04 -43.88 -26.76
N TYR A 329 -26.87 -43.36 -27.15
CA TYR A 329 -25.56 -44.03 -27.00
C TYR A 329 -24.47 -43.07 -26.44
N SER A 330 -24.85 -41.89 -26.01
CA SER A 330 -23.90 -40.90 -25.53
C SER A 330 -24.54 -39.93 -24.52
N THR A 331 -23.71 -39.30 -23.74
CA THR A 331 -24.09 -38.26 -22.81
C THR A 331 -23.28 -37.01 -23.09
N THR A 332 -23.94 -35.89 -23.35
CA THR A 332 -23.28 -34.59 -23.52
C THR A 332 -23.34 -33.85 -22.18
N LEU A 333 -22.18 -33.40 -21.69
CA LEU A 333 -22.04 -32.53 -20.51
C LEU A 333 -21.72 -31.11 -20.98
N THR A 334 -22.52 -30.15 -20.54
CA THR A 334 -22.34 -28.73 -20.84
C THR A 334 -21.96 -27.97 -19.54
N CYS A 335 -20.89 -27.24 -19.58
CA CYS A 335 -20.48 -26.33 -18.48
C CYS A 335 -21.26 -25.03 -18.61
N GLN A 336 -22.28 -24.83 -17.79
CA GLN A 336 -23.16 -23.66 -17.84
C GLN A 336 -22.88 -22.72 -16.66
N LEU A 337 -22.56 -21.48 -16.99
CA LEU A 337 -22.47 -20.39 -16.01
C LEU A 337 -23.67 -19.45 -16.19
N SER A 338 -24.13 -18.83 -15.13
CA SER A 338 -25.17 -17.79 -15.18
C SER A 338 -24.68 -16.52 -15.92
N ASP A 339 -23.38 -16.23 -15.83
CA ASP A 339 -22.69 -15.19 -16.61
C ASP A 339 -21.31 -15.69 -17.03
N ALA A 340 -21.08 -15.82 -18.33
CA ALA A 340 -19.84 -16.29 -18.91
C ALA A 340 -19.01 -15.17 -19.58
N SER A 341 -19.32 -13.91 -19.33
CA SER A 341 -18.71 -12.76 -20.05
C SER A 341 -17.20 -12.61 -19.82
N GLU A 342 -16.66 -13.13 -18.73
CA GLU A 342 -15.22 -13.11 -18.44
C GLU A 342 -14.52 -14.45 -18.77
N VAL A 343 -15.26 -15.46 -19.23
CA VAL A 343 -14.69 -16.78 -19.54
C VAL A 343 -14.13 -16.79 -20.96
N ILE A 344 -12.86 -17.07 -21.08
CA ILE A 344 -12.15 -17.19 -22.37
C ILE A 344 -11.88 -18.64 -22.75
N GLU A 345 -11.78 -19.55 -21.79
CA GLU A 345 -11.48 -20.96 -22.05
C GLU A 345 -12.20 -21.88 -21.06
N TYR A 346 -12.65 -23.03 -21.58
CA TYR A 346 -13.16 -24.16 -20.79
C TYR A 346 -12.28 -25.37 -20.98
N VAL A 347 -11.92 -26.04 -19.89
CA VAL A 347 -11.08 -27.24 -19.89
C VAL A 347 -11.76 -28.30 -19.05
N TRP A 348 -12.03 -29.45 -19.64
CA TRP A 348 -12.55 -30.62 -18.98
C TRP A 348 -11.42 -31.58 -18.64
N ALA A 349 -11.42 -32.06 -17.39
CA ALA A 349 -10.51 -33.09 -16.94
C ALA A 349 -11.29 -34.29 -16.44
N HIS A 350 -10.96 -35.47 -16.94
CA HIS A 350 -11.53 -36.73 -16.47
C HIS A 350 -10.66 -37.30 -15.33
N VAL A 351 -11.27 -37.67 -14.23
CA VAL A 351 -10.59 -38.26 -13.07
C VAL A 351 -11.24 -39.59 -12.74
N THR A 352 -10.45 -40.63 -12.67
CA THR A 352 -10.84 -41.96 -12.18
C THR A 352 -10.07 -42.25 -10.89
N TYR A 353 -10.54 -43.25 -10.17
CA TYR A 353 -9.89 -43.65 -8.91
C TYR A 353 -9.50 -45.13 -9.03
N ASP A 354 -8.28 -45.47 -8.61
CA ASP A 354 -7.82 -46.83 -8.50
C ASP A 354 -8.41 -47.54 -7.26
N GLU A 355 -8.07 -48.86 -7.09
CA GLU A 355 -8.54 -49.63 -5.94
C GLU A 355 -8.08 -49.09 -4.58
N ASN A 356 -7.04 -48.26 -4.58
CA ASN A 356 -6.51 -47.58 -3.38
C ASN A 356 -7.09 -46.18 -3.19
N ALA A 357 -8.13 -45.79 -3.95
CA ALA A 357 -8.73 -44.44 -3.99
C ALA A 357 -7.72 -43.32 -4.38
N THR A 358 -6.68 -43.67 -5.17
CA THR A 358 -5.75 -42.70 -5.74
C THR A 358 -6.33 -42.12 -7.03
N ALA A 359 -6.37 -40.80 -7.11
CA ALA A 359 -6.89 -40.10 -8.28
C ALA A 359 -5.95 -40.29 -9.51
N ILE A 360 -6.48 -40.81 -10.59
CA ILE A 360 -5.78 -40.95 -11.87
C ILE A 360 -6.38 -39.94 -12.83
N LEU A 361 -5.54 -39.05 -13.34
CA LEU A 361 -5.93 -38.07 -14.35
C LEU A 361 -6.02 -38.80 -15.71
N GLY A 362 -7.22 -38.80 -16.28
CA GLY A 362 -7.50 -39.34 -17.61
C GLY A 362 -7.39 -38.30 -18.72
N SER A 363 -8.38 -38.29 -19.62
CA SER A 363 -8.41 -37.36 -20.75
C SER A 363 -8.64 -35.91 -20.36
N ILE A 364 -8.03 -35.00 -21.10
CA ILE A 364 -8.25 -33.55 -20.99
C ILE A 364 -8.84 -33.07 -22.32
N GLN A 365 -9.97 -32.40 -22.29
CA GLN A 365 -10.65 -31.86 -23.45
C GLN A 365 -10.93 -30.37 -23.28
N LYS A 366 -10.83 -29.62 -24.40
CA LYS A 366 -11.14 -28.19 -24.42
C LYS A 366 -12.52 -27.98 -25.05
N GLY A 367 -13.27 -27.04 -24.54
CA GLY A 367 -14.57 -26.66 -25.03
C GLY A 367 -15.62 -26.57 -23.92
N LYS A 368 -16.72 -25.88 -24.23
CA LYS A 368 -17.83 -25.70 -23.30
C LYS A 368 -18.60 -27.01 -23.06
N ASP A 369 -18.64 -27.86 -24.08
CA ASP A 369 -19.37 -29.12 -24.13
C ASP A 369 -18.41 -30.29 -24.39
N ILE A 370 -18.67 -31.42 -23.74
CA ILE A 370 -18.00 -32.68 -24.06
C ILE A 370 -19.06 -33.76 -24.27
N THR A 371 -18.76 -34.75 -25.12
CA THR A 371 -19.64 -35.90 -25.38
C THR A 371 -18.94 -37.20 -24.97
N ILE A 372 -19.57 -37.92 -24.08
CA ILE A 372 -19.08 -39.17 -23.53
C ILE A 372 -19.89 -40.29 -24.13
N THR A 373 -19.23 -41.29 -24.75
CA THR A 373 -19.88 -42.47 -25.33
C THR A 373 -20.22 -43.49 -24.22
N ASP A 374 -21.46 -43.99 -24.20
CA ASP A 374 -21.86 -45.00 -23.22
C ASP A 374 -21.02 -46.28 -23.38
N GLY A 375 -20.49 -46.81 -22.28
CA GLY A 375 -19.66 -48.02 -22.29
C GLY A 375 -18.17 -47.82 -22.59
N SER A 376 -17.72 -46.58 -22.85
CA SER A 376 -16.32 -46.24 -22.87
C SER A 376 -15.74 -46.14 -21.46
N GLU A 377 -14.40 -46.24 -21.31
CA GLU A 377 -13.72 -46.01 -20.03
C GLU A 377 -14.01 -44.61 -19.45
N GLU A 378 -14.27 -43.64 -20.32
CA GLU A 378 -14.62 -42.26 -19.97
C GLU A 378 -16.05 -42.11 -19.41
N SER A 379 -16.89 -43.17 -19.50
CA SER A 379 -18.25 -43.17 -18.93
C SER A 379 -18.30 -43.34 -17.42
N TRP A 380 -17.16 -43.65 -16.80
CA TRP A 380 -17.00 -43.83 -15.36
C TRP A 380 -16.05 -42.79 -14.78
N GLY A 381 -16.25 -42.38 -13.51
CA GLY A 381 -15.38 -41.45 -12.83
C GLY A 381 -15.99 -40.06 -12.70
N GLU A 382 -15.15 -39.05 -12.54
CA GLU A 382 -15.54 -37.66 -12.35
C GLU A 382 -15.07 -36.81 -13.51
N TRP A 383 -15.94 -35.94 -13.99
CA TRP A 383 -15.61 -34.93 -14.99
C TRP A 383 -15.64 -33.55 -14.39
N THR A 384 -14.50 -32.88 -14.35
CA THR A 384 -14.38 -31.52 -13.83
C THR A 384 -14.22 -30.53 -14.99
N CYS A 385 -15.17 -29.60 -15.12
CA CYS A 385 -15.05 -28.44 -15.97
C CYS A 385 -14.38 -27.30 -15.22
N SER A 386 -13.20 -26.89 -15.62
CA SER A 386 -12.51 -25.68 -15.18
C SER A 386 -12.70 -24.57 -16.20
N PHE A 387 -13.03 -23.37 -15.76
CA PHE A 387 -13.23 -22.22 -16.62
C PHE A 387 -12.26 -21.09 -16.25
N TYR A 388 -11.65 -20.49 -17.28
CA TYR A 388 -10.55 -19.55 -17.15
C TYR A 388 -10.91 -18.19 -17.76
N GLY A 389 -10.44 -17.13 -17.13
CA GLY A 389 -10.47 -15.76 -17.64
C GLY A 389 -9.07 -15.24 -17.95
N GLU A 390 -8.94 -13.96 -18.24
CA GLU A 390 -7.64 -13.32 -18.55
C GLU A 390 -6.62 -13.45 -17.42
N GLU A 391 -7.07 -13.40 -16.17
CA GLU A 391 -6.20 -13.49 -14.97
C GLU A 391 -5.96 -14.94 -14.50
N GLY A 392 -6.53 -15.95 -15.18
CA GLY A 392 -6.36 -17.36 -14.84
C GLY A 392 -7.65 -18.08 -14.47
N LEU A 393 -7.57 -19.06 -13.56
CA LEU A 393 -8.69 -19.90 -13.14
C LEU A 393 -9.76 -19.07 -12.42
N LEU A 394 -10.97 -19.04 -12.94
CA LEU A 394 -12.15 -18.42 -12.31
C LEU A 394 -12.88 -19.38 -11.37
N GLY A 395 -12.93 -20.67 -11.74
CA GLY A 395 -13.56 -21.71 -10.94
C GLY A 395 -13.65 -23.04 -11.66
N ASN A 396 -14.24 -24.01 -10.99
CA ASN A 396 -14.50 -25.34 -11.56
C ASN A 396 -15.82 -25.90 -11.05
N VAL A 397 -16.36 -26.86 -11.77
CA VAL A 397 -17.56 -27.62 -11.37
C VAL A 397 -17.38 -29.08 -11.78
N THR A 398 -17.71 -30.00 -10.88
CA THR A 398 -17.49 -31.44 -11.06
C THR A 398 -18.83 -32.18 -11.22
N TYR A 399 -18.82 -33.11 -12.14
CA TYR A 399 -19.91 -34.04 -12.37
C TYR A 399 -19.44 -35.47 -12.13
N ASN A 400 -20.12 -36.18 -11.23
CA ASN A 400 -19.82 -37.57 -10.90
C ASN A 400 -20.75 -38.51 -11.70
N THR A 401 -20.15 -39.41 -12.47
CA THR A 401 -20.87 -40.36 -13.32
C THR A 401 -21.34 -41.63 -12.60
N HIS A 402 -20.90 -41.85 -11.34
CA HIS A 402 -21.19 -43.07 -10.56
C HIS A 402 -22.66 -43.32 -10.22
N VAL A 403 -23.60 -42.41 -10.53
CA VAL A 403 -25.01 -42.52 -10.12
C VAL A 403 -25.90 -43.28 -11.09
N MET A 404 -25.37 -44.00 -12.09
CA MET A 404 -26.23 -44.66 -13.11
C MET A 404 -25.91 -46.13 -13.39
N SER A 405 -25.79 -46.98 -12.40
CA SER A 405 -26.07 -48.40 -12.59
C SER A 405 -27.03 -48.91 -11.55
N GLY A 406 -28.26 -48.99 -12.01
CA GLY A 406 -29.34 -49.86 -11.60
C GLY A 406 -29.56 -50.11 -10.14
N LEU A 407 -30.62 -49.52 -9.60
CA LEU A 407 -31.65 -50.32 -8.93
C LEU A 407 -32.82 -49.39 -8.60
N SER A 408 -33.89 -49.55 -9.34
CA SER A 408 -35.23 -49.12 -8.94
C SER A 408 -35.57 -49.75 -7.58
N GLY A 409 -35.88 -48.91 -6.63
CA GLY A 409 -36.66 -49.34 -5.48
C GLY A 409 -35.85 -49.73 -4.25
N GLN A 410 -35.46 -48.74 -3.42
CA GLN A 410 -35.61 -48.90 -1.97
C GLN A 410 -35.59 -47.55 -1.28
N LYS A 411 -36.61 -47.30 -0.49
CA LYS A 411 -36.76 -46.15 0.39
C LYS A 411 -35.52 -45.97 1.25
N SER A 412 -34.95 -44.78 1.24
CA SER A 412 -33.86 -44.41 2.13
C SER A 412 -34.35 -44.43 3.60
N SER A 413 -33.95 -45.45 4.29
CA SER A 413 -33.87 -45.39 5.75
C SER A 413 -32.53 -44.78 6.12
N SER A 414 -32.56 -43.76 6.90
CA SER A 414 -31.38 -43.07 7.49
C SER A 414 -30.46 -44.08 8.17
N ALA A 415 -29.33 -44.40 7.52
CA ALA A 415 -28.26 -45.15 8.18
C ALA A 415 -27.24 -44.11 8.73
N SER A 416 -27.19 -44.13 10.03
CA SER A 416 -26.30 -43.46 10.95
C SER A 416 -24.84 -43.29 10.42
N ASN A 417 -24.36 -42.05 10.45
CA ASN A 417 -22.99 -41.61 10.18
C ASN A 417 -21.94 -42.10 11.19
N ASN A 418 -21.89 -43.40 11.53
CA ASN A 418 -20.95 -43.90 12.52
C ASN A 418 -19.54 -44.18 11.97
N THR A 419 -19.37 -44.35 10.66
CA THR A 419 -18.05 -44.59 10.06
C THR A 419 -17.23 -43.32 9.91
N ALA A 420 -17.84 -42.20 9.51
CA ALA A 420 -17.15 -40.91 9.40
C ALA A 420 -16.69 -40.38 10.76
N THR A 421 -17.48 -40.63 11.83
CA THR A 421 -17.09 -40.25 13.20
C THR A 421 -15.99 -41.13 13.77
N VAL A 422 -15.92 -42.40 13.42
CA VAL A 422 -14.86 -43.31 13.88
C VAL A 422 -13.53 -42.96 13.18
N VAL A 423 -13.54 -42.68 11.86
CA VAL A 423 -12.33 -42.26 11.11
C VAL A 423 -11.87 -40.88 11.59
N GLY A 424 -12.77 -39.94 11.82
CA GLY A 424 -12.43 -38.61 12.34
C GLY A 424 -11.84 -38.66 13.78
N LEU A 425 -12.41 -39.49 14.65
CA LEU A 425 -11.90 -39.70 16.02
C LEU A 425 -10.53 -40.38 16.04
N SER A 426 -10.30 -41.38 15.16
CA SER A 426 -8.99 -42.05 15.05
C SER A 426 -7.90 -41.12 14.55
N PHE A 427 -8.19 -40.25 13.56
CA PHE A 427 -7.25 -39.25 13.08
C PHE A 427 -6.93 -38.20 14.15
N LEU A 428 -7.92 -37.74 14.89
CA LEU A 428 -7.76 -36.82 16.02
C LEU A 428 -6.88 -37.43 17.13
N LEU A 429 -7.05 -38.71 17.42
CA LEU A 429 -6.24 -39.45 18.39
C LEU A 429 -4.78 -39.55 17.95
N ILE A 430 -4.53 -39.82 16.67
CA ILE A 430 -3.18 -39.88 16.10
C ILE A 430 -2.51 -38.52 16.19
N VAL A 431 -3.21 -37.42 15.83
CA VAL A 431 -2.67 -36.07 15.93
C VAL A 431 -2.37 -35.68 17.39
N LEU A 432 -3.24 -36.04 18.34
CA LEU A 432 -2.99 -35.81 19.76
C LEU A 432 -1.77 -36.59 20.26
N LEU A 433 -1.60 -37.86 19.86
CA LEU A 433 -0.43 -38.65 20.21
C LEU A 433 0.89 -38.05 19.63
N LEU A 434 0.84 -37.53 18.42
CA LEU A 434 1.99 -36.85 17.81
C LEU A 434 2.32 -35.55 18.58
N ILE A 435 1.32 -34.77 18.99
CA ILE A 435 1.52 -33.55 19.79
C ILE A 435 2.13 -33.89 21.15
N VAL A 436 1.61 -34.93 21.84
CA VAL A 436 2.15 -35.39 23.11
C VAL A 436 3.58 -35.90 22.96
N ALA A 437 3.88 -36.67 21.92
CA ALA A 437 5.24 -37.13 21.62
C ALA A 437 6.19 -35.94 21.33
N GLN A 438 5.72 -34.90 20.63
CA GLN A 438 6.46 -33.68 20.36
C GLN A 438 6.73 -32.88 21.64
N MET A 439 5.70 -32.76 22.50
CA MET A 439 5.81 -32.12 23.81
C MET A 439 6.76 -32.88 24.74
N TYR A 440 6.70 -34.22 24.75
CA TYR A 440 7.61 -35.08 25.51
C TYR A 440 9.05 -34.93 25.01
N LYS A 441 9.26 -34.93 23.71
CA LYS A 441 10.56 -34.69 23.07
C LYS A 441 11.13 -33.28 23.39
N ASN A 442 10.27 -32.27 23.38
CA ASN A 442 10.64 -30.91 23.79
C ASN A 442 10.94 -30.80 25.30
N HIS A 443 10.18 -31.52 26.13
CA HIS A 443 10.43 -31.59 27.56
C HIS A 443 11.76 -32.29 27.87
N GLN A 444 12.07 -33.39 27.19
CA GLN A 444 13.37 -34.06 27.25
C GLN A 444 14.51 -33.16 26.78
N ARG A 445 14.31 -32.38 25.71
CA ARG A 445 15.29 -31.39 25.24
C ARG A 445 15.51 -30.28 26.29
N ARG A 446 14.45 -29.78 26.92
CA ARG A 446 14.55 -28.78 28.01
C ARG A 446 15.29 -29.33 29.23
N LYS A 447 15.06 -30.61 29.62
CA LYS A 447 15.82 -31.25 30.71
C LYS A 447 17.30 -31.39 30.38
N ARG A 448 17.70 -31.63 29.11
CA ARG A 448 19.10 -31.70 28.71
C ARG A 448 19.78 -30.31 28.70
N ILE A 449 19.02 -29.24 28.43
CA ILE A 449 19.53 -27.86 28.47
C ILE A 449 19.80 -27.43 29.93
N PHE A 450 19.00 -27.91 30.90
CA PHE A 450 19.22 -27.65 32.33
C PHE A 450 20.35 -28.49 32.96
N GLN A 451 20.94 -29.45 32.25
CA GLN A 451 22.04 -30.26 32.75
C GLN A 451 23.46 -29.72 32.40
N TYR A 452 23.57 -28.54 31.80
CA TYR A 452 24.85 -27.86 31.58
C TYR A 452 24.94 -26.53 32.34
N PRO A 453 25.33 -26.55 33.65
CA PRO A 453 25.57 -25.32 34.41
C PRO A 453 26.86 -24.58 34.01
N ALA A 454 27.60 -25.08 33.03
CA ALA A 454 28.94 -24.55 32.68
C ALA A 454 28.94 -23.26 31.84
N LEU A 455 27.83 -22.86 31.20
CA LEU A 455 27.79 -21.64 30.37
C LEU A 455 27.56 -20.36 31.17
N GLU A 456 26.81 -20.43 32.26
CA GLU A 456 26.53 -19.28 33.11
C GLU A 456 27.78 -18.86 33.91
N THR A 457 28.63 -19.83 34.31
CA THR A 457 29.92 -19.59 34.98
C THR A 457 30.91 -18.90 34.05
N ILE A 458 30.93 -19.23 32.76
CA ILE A 458 31.84 -18.62 31.77
C ILE A 458 31.42 -17.17 31.48
N VAL A 459 30.12 -16.86 31.38
CA VAL A 459 29.64 -15.47 31.17
C VAL A 459 29.95 -14.59 32.37
N HIS A 460 29.77 -15.08 33.61
CA HIS A 460 30.12 -14.35 34.81
C HIS A 460 31.62 -14.13 34.94
N THR A 461 32.46 -15.10 34.55
CA THR A 461 33.91 -14.96 34.61
C THR A 461 34.43 -13.91 33.62
N ILE A 462 33.88 -13.88 32.40
CA ILE A 462 34.24 -12.89 31.36
C ILE A 462 33.77 -11.49 31.73
N SER A 463 32.62 -11.34 32.39
CA SER A 463 32.13 -10.04 32.86
C SER A 463 32.98 -9.46 34.00
N ASN A 464 33.37 -10.27 34.95
CA ASN A 464 34.25 -9.86 36.05
C ASN A 464 35.66 -9.51 35.59
N GLU A 465 36.24 -10.24 34.60
CA GLU A 465 37.53 -9.86 34.02
C GLU A 465 37.48 -8.54 33.25
N ARG A 466 36.33 -8.22 32.61
CA ARG A 466 36.14 -6.92 31.95
C ARG A 466 36.06 -5.75 32.94
N GLU A 467 35.33 -5.93 34.04
CA GLU A 467 35.23 -4.91 35.10
C GLU A 467 36.58 -4.69 35.82
N GLU A 468 37.36 -5.74 36.05
CA GLU A 468 38.70 -5.62 36.62
C GLU A 468 39.67 -4.88 35.69
N ARG A 469 39.63 -5.12 34.41
CA ARG A 469 40.43 -4.40 33.40
C ARG A 469 40.02 -2.94 33.27
N GLN A 470 38.75 -2.59 33.45
CA GLN A 470 38.26 -1.20 33.47
C GLN A 470 38.72 -0.48 34.76
N ARG A 471 38.64 -1.09 35.94
CA ARG A 471 39.13 -0.52 37.19
C ARG A 471 40.65 -0.28 37.21
N ASN A 472 41.42 -1.13 36.54
CA ASN A 472 42.85 -0.97 36.41
C ASN A 472 43.27 0.08 35.36
N ARG A 473 42.40 0.50 34.47
CA ARG A 473 42.63 1.64 33.56
C ARG A 473 42.28 2.98 34.14
N GLU A 474 41.47 3.04 35.19
CA GLU A 474 41.12 4.29 35.89
C GLU A 474 42.12 4.64 37.02
N LYS A 475 43.13 3.78 37.30
CA LYS A 475 44.16 3.98 38.33
C LYS A 475 45.55 4.32 37.76
N ILE A 476 45.67 4.53 36.45
CA ILE A 476 46.85 5.09 35.79
C ILE A 476 46.42 6.41 35.13
#